data_9a87da96e693516de21a6ea423845591
#
_entry.id   9a87da96e693516de21a6ea423845591
#
_cell.length_a   1.000
_cell.length_b   1.000
_cell.length_c   1.000
_cell.angle_alpha   90.00
_cell.angle_beta   90.00
_cell.angle_gamma   90.00
#
_symmetry.space_group_name_H-M   'P 1'
#
loop_
_entity.id
_entity.type
_entity.pdbx_description
1 polymer ?
#
loop_
_entity_poly.entity_id
_entity_poly.type
_entity_poly.pdbx_seq_one_letter_code
_entity_poly.pdbx_strand_id
1 'polypeptide(L)'
;MGGHSHWATIKRYKGAQDVKRGKIFTRIIREIAIAARTGADPDANPRLRLAVAKAKEANMPGDTIKKAIQRGTGELPGVVYEEYSLEGYGPGGTAVLLEITSDNRNRTVAEIRNLFTKNHGNMAEAGAVAWQFHKKGLITIEKAKADEDKVLTLALEAGAEDVKVTDKTFEVISGTHEFEAVKKALADAKIETTLAEITFIPQNTIALEEKSAEQMLKLMEAMDEHDDVQKVHANFDISEDVMEKVAAAAG
;
A
#
# COMPACT_ATOMS: atom_id res chain seq x y z
N MET A 1 -15.14 -0.04 -7.65
CA MET A 1 -14.27 0.41 -6.53
C MET A 1 -12.84 -0.07 -6.81
N GLY A 2 -11.82 0.74 -6.55
CA GLY A 2 -10.44 0.30 -6.79
C GLY A 2 -10.00 -0.63 -5.65
N GLY A 3 -9.56 -1.86 -5.97
CA GLY A 3 -9.24 -2.90 -4.98
C GLY A 3 -8.23 -2.49 -3.90
N HIS A 4 -7.41 -1.47 -4.14
CA HIS A 4 -6.39 -1.03 -3.19
C HIS A 4 -6.96 -0.22 -2.03
N SER A 5 -7.86 0.74 -2.28
CA SER A 5 -8.53 1.48 -1.20
C SER A 5 -9.49 0.58 -0.44
N HIS A 6 -10.12 -0.36 -1.15
CA HIS A 6 -10.99 -1.36 -0.55
C HIS A 6 -10.20 -2.30 0.38
N TRP A 7 -9.01 -2.78 -0.01
CA TRP A 7 -8.14 -3.58 0.87
C TRP A 7 -7.68 -2.79 2.11
N ALA A 8 -7.26 -1.54 1.96
CA ALA A 8 -6.90 -0.69 3.09
C ALA A 8 -8.09 -0.47 4.04
N THR A 9 -9.30 -0.37 3.51
CA THR A 9 -10.55 -0.26 4.28
C THR A 9 -10.88 -1.57 4.98
N ILE A 10 -10.81 -2.72 4.29
CA ILE A 10 -11.02 -4.06 4.85
C ILE A 10 -10.05 -4.33 6.00
N LYS A 11 -8.78 -3.99 5.83
CA LYS A 11 -7.74 -4.15 6.85
C LYS A 11 -8.07 -3.37 8.14
N ARG A 12 -8.73 -2.21 8.02
CA ARG A 12 -9.25 -1.47 9.18
C ARG A 12 -10.42 -2.17 9.85
N TYR A 13 -11.38 -2.70 9.08
CA TYR A 13 -12.56 -3.37 9.64
C TYR A 13 -12.25 -4.67 10.35
N LYS A 14 -11.24 -5.42 9.92
CA LYS A 14 -10.80 -6.66 10.59
C LYS A 14 -10.08 -6.43 11.92
N GLY A 15 -10.05 -5.19 12.43
CA GLY A 15 -9.49 -4.89 13.75
C GLY A 15 -8.02 -5.32 13.85
N ALA A 16 -7.21 -4.92 12.87
CA ALA A 16 -5.77 -5.16 12.85
C ALA A 16 -5.06 -4.43 14.01
N GLN A 17 -5.47 -4.71 15.24
CA GLN A 17 -4.85 -4.18 16.46
C GLN A 17 -3.54 -4.88 16.79
N ASP A 18 -3.20 -5.98 16.13
CA ASP A 18 -1.95 -6.71 16.33
C ASP A 18 -1.13 -6.89 15.06
N VAL A 19 -1.07 -5.90 14.19
CA VAL A 19 0.09 -5.82 13.29
C VAL A 19 1.30 -5.67 14.21
N LYS A 20 1.99 -6.78 14.44
CA LYS A 20 3.10 -6.87 15.38
C LYS A 20 4.03 -5.67 15.12
N ARG A 21 4.12 -4.76 16.07
CA ARG A 21 4.95 -3.53 16.05
C ARG A 21 6.34 -3.78 15.44
N GLY A 22 6.88 -5.00 15.63
CA GLY A 22 8.10 -5.46 15.01
C GLY A 22 8.09 -5.48 13.48
N LYS A 23 6.98 -5.88 12.83
CA LYS A 23 6.89 -5.91 11.35
C LYS A 23 6.90 -4.51 10.75
N ILE A 24 6.15 -3.59 11.36
CA ILE A 24 6.14 -2.18 10.95
C ILE A 24 7.56 -1.61 11.04
N PHE A 25 8.25 -1.87 12.14
CA PHE A 25 9.62 -1.39 12.35
C PHE A 25 10.58 -2.00 11.32
N THR A 26 10.50 -3.29 11.03
CA THR A 26 11.34 -3.94 10.03
C THR A 26 11.17 -3.32 8.65
N ARG A 27 9.93 -3.09 8.21
CA ARG A 27 9.64 -2.44 6.92
C ARG A 27 10.21 -1.01 6.86
N ILE A 28 9.98 -0.22 7.90
CA ILE A 28 10.49 1.16 7.96
C ILE A 28 12.01 1.19 7.98
N ILE A 29 12.67 0.30 8.73
CA ILE A 29 14.14 0.19 8.76
C ILE A 29 14.71 -0.09 7.37
N ARG A 30 14.10 -1.02 6.62
CA ARG A 30 14.48 -1.33 5.25
C ARG A 30 14.29 -0.12 4.32
N GLU A 31 13.14 0.56 4.42
CA GLU A 31 12.85 1.77 3.64
C GLU A 31 13.88 2.88 3.92
N ILE A 32 14.23 3.12 5.20
CA ILE A 32 15.26 4.07 5.59
C ILE A 32 16.62 3.68 5.02
N ALA A 33 17.03 2.42 5.16
CA ALA A 33 18.33 1.95 4.68
C ALA A 33 18.48 2.12 3.17
N ILE A 34 17.42 1.84 2.40
CA ILE A 34 17.42 2.03 0.94
C ILE A 34 17.43 3.52 0.58
N ALA A 35 16.58 4.32 1.21
CA ALA A 35 16.52 5.75 0.95
C ALA A 35 17.86 6.44 1.25
N ALA A 36 18.55 6.03 2.31
CA ALA A 36 19.83 6.61 2.73
C ALA A 36 20.99 6.33 1.75
N ARG A 37 20.86 5.38 0.81
CA ARG A 37 21.90 5.12 -0.22
C ARG A 37 22.15 6.33 -1.13
N THR A 38 21.14 7.14 -1.37
CA THR A 38 21.24 8.33 -2.22
C THR A 38 21.62 9.58 -1.45
N GLY A 39 21.74 9.50 -0.12
CA GLY A 39 22.15 10.58 0.76
C GLY A 39 21.61 10.40 2.17
N ALA A 40 22.46 10.67 3.17
CA ALA A 40 22.17 10.49 4.60
C ALA A 40 21.33 11.61 5.21
N ASP A 41 21.25 12.75 4.53
CA ASP A 41 20.58 13.96 5.04
C ASP A 41 19.09 13.96 4.62
N PRO A 42 18.16 13.87 5.57
CA PRO A 42 16.72 13.95 5.27
C PRO A 42 16.29 15.27 4.63
N ASP A 43 17.01 16.36 4.87
CA ASP A 43 16.65 17.67 4.30
C ASP A 43 16.98 17.73 2.81
N ALA A 44 18.03 17.03 2.39
CA ALA A 44 18.45 16.91 0.99
C ALA A 44 17.84 15.69 0.27
N ASN A 45 17.27 14.71 1.02
CA ASN A 45 16.74 13.46 0.50
C ASN A 45 15.24 13.31 0.84
N PRO A 46 14.32 13.71 -0.06
CA PRO A 46 12.87 13.64 0.20
C PRO A 46 12.36 12.25 0.56
N ARG A 47 12.91 11.18 -0.07
CA ARG A 47 12.54 9.81 0.23
C ARG A 47 12.93 9.42 1.66
N LEU A 48 14.13 9.79 2.08
CA LEU A 48 14.62 9.54 3.45
C LEU A 48 13.79 10.33 4.46
N ARG A 49 13.48 11.58 4.16
CA ARG A 49 12.64 12.43 5.01
C ARG A 49 11.28 11.80 5.27
N LEU A 50 10.61 11.29 4.23
CA LEU A 50 9.32 10.60 4.38
C LEU A 50 9.45 9.31 5.20
N ALA A 51 10.48 8.50 4.97
CA ALA A 51 10.72 7.28 5.73
C ALA A 51 10.99 7.57 7.22
N VAL A 52 11.76 8.63 7.52
CA VAL A 52 12.01 9.09 8.89
C VAL A 52 10.74 9.64 9.55
N ALA A 53 9.89 10.36 8.82
CA ALA A 53 8.60 10.82 9.33
C ALA A 53 7.70 9.63 9.74
N LYS A 54 7.55 8.63 8.87
CA LYS A 54 6.82 7.38 9.18
C LYS A 54 7.40 6.65 10.41
N ALA A 55 8.73 6.63 10.55
CA ALA A 55 9.39 6.02 11.70
C ALA A 55 9.02 6.75 13.02
N LYS A 56 8.99 8.08 12.99
CA LYS A 56 8.59 8.90 14.14
C LYS A 56 7.11 8.70 14.48
N GLU A 57 6.23 8.67 13.50
CA GLU A 57 4.80 8.37 13.68
C GLU A 57 4.57 6.98 14.30
N ALA A 58 5.39 6.00 13.91
CA ALA A 58 5.38 4.65 14.51
C ALA A 58 6.05 4.59 15.89
N ASN A 59 6.51 5.71 16.44
CA ASN A 59 7.25 5.80 17.71
C ASN A 59 8.54 4.94 17.71
N MET A 60 9.27 4.91 16.60
CA MET A 60 10.56 4.23 16.51
C MET A 60 11.63 5.03 17.26
N PRO A 61 12.48 4.38 18.10
CA PRO A 61 13.57 5.06 18.79
C PRO A 61 14.55 5.72 17.82
N GLY A 62 14.99 6.94 18.15
CA GLY A 62 15.89 7.74 17.31
C GLY A 62 17.21 7.03 16.99
N ASP A 63 17.76 6.26 17.94
CA ASP A 63 18.98 5.46 17.71
C ASP A 63 18.77 4.35 16.65
N THR A 64 17.56 3.79 16.58
CA THR A 64 17.21 2.78 15.57
C THR A 64 17.16 3.43 14.19
N ILE A 65 16.56 4.63 14.08
CA ILE A 65 16.52 5.42 12.84
C ILE A 65 17.94 5.75 12.38
N LYS A 66 18.78 6.28 13.29
CA LYS A 66 20.17 6.62 13.00
C LYS A 66 20.98 5.43 12.49
N LYS A 67 20.88 4.28 13.17
CA LYS A 67 21.54 3.05 12.75
C LYS A 67 21.06 2.54 11.38
N ALA A 68 19.77 2.71 11.07
CA ALA A 68 19.23 2.34 9.76
C ALA A 68 19.82 3.23 8.64
N ILE A 69 19.95 4.55 8.87
CA ILE A 69 20.62 5.48 7.95
C ILE A 69 22.09 5.07 7.75
N GLN A 70 22.83 4.85 8.84
CA GLN A 70 24.25 4.46 8.78
C GLN A 70 24.49 3.12 8.06
N ARG A 71 23.56 2.18 8.16
CA ARG A 71 23.61 0.94 7.36
C ARG A 71 23.36 1.21 5.88
N GLY A 72 22.43 2.12 5.57
CA GLY A 72 22.13 2.51 4.20
C GLY A 72 23.28 3.22 3.51
N THR A 73 24.03 4.07 4.23
CA THR A 73 25.23 4.78 3.73
C THR A 73 26.50 3.91 3.70
N GLY A 74 26.46 2.74 4.32
CA GLY A 74 27.64 1.87 4.44
C GLY A 74 28.58 2.23 5.60
N GLU A 75 28.26 3.20 6.44
CA GLU A 75 29.05 3.55 7.64
C GLU A 75 29.03 2.43 8.68
N LEU A 76 27.94 1.68 8.76
CA LEU A 76 27.84 0.48 9.57
C LEU A 76 27.73 -0.76 8.68
N PRO A 77 28.40 -1.87 9.03
CA PRO A 77 28.19 -3.13 8.35
C PRO A 77 26.73 -3.56 8.48
N GLY A 78 26.15 -4.01 7.39
CA GLY A 78 24.75 -4.41 7.36
C GLY A 78 24.41 -5.19 6.11
N VAL A 79 23.17 -5.60 6.07
CA VAL A 79 22.60 -6.33 4.95
C VAL A 79 22.30 -5.35 3.81
N VAL A 80 22.62 -5.74 2.60
CA VAL A 80 22.28 -4.98 1.39
C VAL A 80 20.91 -5.41 0.92
N TYR A 81 19.94 -4.47 0.97
CA TYR A 81 18.59 -4.72 0.49
C TYR A 81 18.46 -4.36 -0.99
N GLU A 82 17.70 -5.15 -1.74
CA GLU A 82 17.31 -4.87 -3.12
C GLU A 82 15.80 -4.59 -3.17
N GLU A 83 15.42 -3.64 -4.02
CA GLU A 83 14.02 -3.37 -4.34
C GLU A 83 13.69 -3.94 -5.71
N TYR A 84 12.58 -4.66 -5.80
CA TYR A 84 12.04 -5.19 -7.04
C TYR A 84 10.55 -5.49 -6.88
N SER A 85 9.87 -5.73 -7.99
CA SER A 85 8.48 -6.19 -7.98
C SER A 85 8.39 -7.68 -8.30
N LEU A 86 7.38 -8.32 -7.74
CA LEU A 86 6.92 -9.65 -8.15
C LEU A 86 5.47 -9.55 -8.59
N GLU A 87 5.12 -10.39 -9.54
CA GLU A 87 3.83 -10.37 -10.22
C GLU A 87 3.17 -11.73 -10.15
N GLY A 88 1.85 -11.74 -10.16
CA GLY A 88 1.09 -12.98 -10.17
C GLY A 88 -0.39 -12.78 -10.39
N TYR A 89 -1.08 -13.90 -10.41
CA TYR A 89 -2.52 -13.96 -10.50
C TYR A 89 -3.07 -14.62 -9.24
N GLY A 90 -4.05 -13.98 -8.64
CA GLY A 90 -4.81 -14.48 -7.50
C GLY A 90 -6.10 -15.18 -7.92
N PRO A 91 -6.89 -15.63 -6.93
CA PRO A 91 -8.22 -16.20 -7.15
C PRO A 91 -9.10 -15.30 -8.02
N GLY A 92 -9.90 -15.92 -8.90
CA GLY A 92 -10.74 -15.19 -9.86
C GLY A 92 -9.98 -14.55 -11.02
N GLY A 93 -8.68 -14.87 -11.20
CA GLY A 93 -7.84 -14.28 -12.25
C GLY A 93 -7.40 -12.84 -11.96
N THR A 94 -7.47 -12.41 -10.71
CA THR A 94 -7.06 -11.08 -10.28
C THR A 94 -5.57 -10.87 -10.44
N ALA A 95 -5.18 -9.72 -10.98
CA ALA A 95 -3.77 -9.32 -11.04
C ALA A 95 -3.26 -8.91 -9.66
N VAL A 96 -2.06 -9.36 -9.30
CA VAL A 96 -1.38 -9.02 -8.04
C VAL A 96 0.01 -8.51 -8.35
N LEU A 97 0.33 -7.32 -7.87
CA LEU A 97 1.65 -6.69 -7.94
C LEU A 97 2.19 -6.51 -6.52
N LEU A 98 3.39 -7.00 -6.27
CA LEU A 98 4.07 -6.91 -4.98
C LEU A 98 5.28 -5.99 -5.07
N GLU A 99 5.38 -5.04 -4.16
CA GLU A 99 6.62 -4.29 -3.93
C GLU A 99 7.46 -5.02 -2.88
N ILE A 100 8.65 -5.44 -3.26
CA ILE A 100 9.54 -6.26 -2.45
C ILE A 100 10.78 -5.47 -2.05
N THR A 101 11.19 -5.65 -0.79
CA THR A 101 12.49 -5.23 -0.28
C THR A 101 13.13 -6.40 0.46
N SER A 102 14.13 -7.01 -0.13
CA SER A 102 14.76 -8.23 0.40
C SER A 102 16.28 -8.17 0.32
N ASP A 103 16.92 -8.88 1.22
CA ASP A 103 18.34 -9.16 1.24
C ASP A 103 18.71 -10.48 0.52
N ASN A 104 17.69 -11.27 0.18
CA ASN A 104 17.87 -12.55 -0.50
C ASN A 104 16.73 -12.83 -1.48
N ARG A 105 16.92 -12.40 -2.72
CA ARG A 105 15.94 -12.53 -3.79
C ARG A 105 15.47 -13.97 -4.02
N ASN A 106 16.39 -14.93 -3.99
CA ASN A 106 16.04 -16.33 -4.27
C ASN A 106 15.13 -16.91 -3.18
N ARG A 107 15.42 -16.64 -1.91
CA ARG A 107 14.56 -17.01 -0.78
C ARG A 107 13.17 -16.38 -0.95
N THR A 108 13.10 -15.08 -1.12
CA THR A 108 11.82 -14.35 -1.21
C THR A 108 10.97 -14.83 -2.38
N VAL A 109 11.58 -15.04 -3.56
CA VAL A 109 10.87 -15.56 -4.74
C VAL A 109 10.27 -16.94 -4.47
N ALA A 110 11.01 -17.83 -3.80
CA ALA A 110 10.53 -19.16 -3.46
C ALA A 110 9.36 -19.12 -2.44
N GLU A 111 9.49 -18.26 -1.42
CA GLU A 111 8.47 -18.07 -0.38
C GLU A 111 7.18 -17.46 -0.97
N ILE A 112 7.29 -16.41 -1.77
CA ILE A 112 6.15 -15.75 -2.44
C ILE A 112 5.45 -16.72 -3.41
N ARG A 113 6.21 -17.50 -4.20
CA ARG A 113 5.62 -18.54 -5.08
C ARG A 113 4.81 -19.55 -4.28
N ASN A 114 5.33 -20.00 -3.15
CA ASN A 114 4.61 -20.91 -2.26
C ASN A 114 3.34 -20.27 -1.68
N LEU A 115 3.36 -18.99 -1.29
CA LEU A 115 2.19 -18.27 -0.82
C LEU A 115 1.11 -18.17 -1.89
N PHE A 116 1.46 -17.84 -3.14
CA PHE A 116 0.51 -17.86 -4.26
C PHE A 116 -0.12 -19.23 -4.40
N THR A 117 0.69 -20.29 -4.50
CA THR A 117 0.23 -21.65 -4.72
C THR A 117 -0.71 -22.14 -3.60
N LYS A 118 -0.37 -21.88 -2.35
CA LYS A 118 -1.18 -22.25 -1.18
C LYS A 118 -2.53 -21.53 -1.12
N ASN A 119 -2.62 -20.34 -1.71
CA ASN A 119 -3.81 -19.52 -1.70
C ASN A 119 -4.49 -19.44 -3.08
N HIS A 120 -4.42 -20.53 -3.86
CA HIS A 120 -5.12 -20.68 -5.14
C HIS A 120 -4.73 -19.65 -6.22
N GLY A 121 -3.53 -19.09 -6.13
CA GLY A 121 -2.94 -18.22 -7.13
C GLY A 121 -1.71 -18.82 -7.77
N ASN A 122 -1.08 -18.07 -8.65
CA ASN A 122 0.20 -18.42 -9.26
C ASN A 122 1.07 -17.19 -9.48
N MET A 123 2.37 -17.34 -9.21
CA MET A 123 3.35 -16.31 -9.55
C MET A 123 3.59 -16.27 -11.05
N ALA A 124 3.62 -15.07 -11.64
CA ALA A 124 3.84 -14.85 -13.06
C ALA A 124 5.25 -14.32 -13.34
N GLU A 125 5.59 -14.21 -14.63
CA GLU A 125 6.81 -13.56 -15.05
C GLU A 125 6.70 -12.03 -14.97
N ALA A 126 7.82 -11.35 -14.92
CA ALA A 126 7.87 -9.89 -14.89
C ALA A 126 7.20 -9.30 -16.15
N GLY A 127 6.36 -8.29 -15.95
CA GLY A 127 5.57 -7.64 -17.01
C GLY A 127 4.23 -8.29 -17.31
N ALA A 128 3.85 -9.38 -16.63
CA ALA A 128 2.58 -10.05 -16.85
C ALA A 128 1.37 -9.20 -16.42
N VAL A 129 1.48 -8.47 -15.31
CA VAL A 129 0.39 -7.68 -14.75
C VAL A 129 0.76 -6.22 -14.43
N ALA A 130 2.04 -5.88 -14.30
CA ALA A 130 2.50 -4.56 -13.87
C ALA A 130 1.96 -3.41 -14.75
N TRP A 131 1.76 -3.65 -16.03
CA TRP A 131 1.23 -2.67 -17.00
C TRP A 131 -0.19 -2.20 -16.65
N GLN A 132 -0.95 -2.97 -15.88
CA GLN A 132 -2.30 -2.61 -15.44
C GLN A 132 -2.31 -1.64 -14.25
N PHE A 133 -1.16 -1.44 -13.60
CA PHE A 133 -1.05 -0.64 -12.37
C PHE A 133 -0.33 0.67 -12.66
N HIS A 134 -1.01 1.78 -12.36
CA HIS A 134 -0.46 3.12 -12.55
C HIS A 134 -0.14 3.77 -11.21
N LYS A 135 1.05 4.34 -11.11
CA LYS A 135 1.46 5.07 -9.90
C LYS A 135 0.72 6.40 -9.83
N LYS A 136 -0.12 6.58 -8.81
CA LYS A 136 -1.01 7.73 -8.61
C LYS A 136 -0.97 8.18 -7.15
N GLY A 137 -1.37 9.43 -6.91
CA GLY A 137 -1.78 9.89 -5.60
C GLY A 137 -3.18 9.39 -5.28
N LEU A 138 -3.37 8.81 -4.11
CA LEU A 138 -4.67 8.39 -3.58
C LEU A 138 -4.91 9.05 -2.23
N ILE A 139 -6.02 9.76 -2.12
CA ILE A 139 -6.48 10.35 -0.87
C ILE A 139 -7.89 9.84 -0.60
N THR A 140 -8.09 9.27 0.59
CA THR A 140 -9.41 8.76 1.02
C THR A 140 -9.98 9.63 2.12
N ILE A 141 -11.26 9.99 2.02
CA ILE A 141 -11.99 10.83 2.96
C ILE A 141 -13.26 10.08 3.35
N GLU A 142 -13.61 10.04 4.63
CA GLU A 142 -14.89 9.47 5.08
C GLU A 142 -16.06 10.37 4.62
N LYS A 143 -17.02 9.79 3.90
CA LYS A 143 -18.18 10.52 3.37
C LYS A 143 -18.99 11.23 4.46
N ALA A 144 -19.10 10.61 5.62
CA ALA A 144 -19.81 11.18 6.77
C ALA A 144 -19.16 12.45 7.35
N LYS A 145 -17.89 12.73 7.01
CA LYS A 145 -17.12 13.85 7.58
C LYS A 145 -16.90 15.02 6.62
N ALA A 146 -17.35 14.91 5.38
CA ALA A 146 -17.10 15.94 4.37
C ALA A 146 -18.29 16.09 3.42
N ASP A 147 -18.51 17.32 2.98
CA ASP A 147 -19.48 17.65 1.95
C ASP A 147 -18.96 17.25 0.57
N GLU A 148 -19.80 16.58 -0.22
CA GLU A 148 -19.45 16.02 -1.53
C GLU A 148 -19.05 17.11 -2.52
N ASP A 149 -19.87 18.15 -2.67
CA ASP A 149 -19.62 19.24 -3.61
C ASP A 149 -18.33 19.99 -3.28
N LYS A 150 -18.06 20.16 -1.98
CA LYS A 150 -16.84 20.80 -1.49
C LYS A 150 -15.60 19.95 -1.79
N VAL A 151 -15.66 18.63 -1.57
CA VAL A 151 -14.56 17.73 -1.88
C VAL A 151 -14.26 17.71 -3.37
N LEU A 152 -15.30 17.55 -4.20
CA LEU A 152 -15.19 17.56 -5.65
C LEU A 152 -14.54 18.85 -6.17
N THR A 153 -15.07 20.01 -5.76
CA THR A 153 -14.59 21.31 -6.21
C THR A 153 -13.11 21.51 -5.84
N LEU A 154 -12.78 21.34 -4.56
CA LEU A 154 -11.42 21.57 -4.07
C LEU A 154 -10.39 20.61 -4.68
N ALA A 155 -10.76 19.33 -4.82
CA ALA A 155 -9.87 18.34 -5.39
C ALA A 155 -9.57 18.61 -6.87
N LEU A 156 -10.59 18.87 -7.67
CA LEU A 156 -10.44 19.14 -9.11
C LEU A 156 -9.70 20.46 -9.37
N GLU A 157 -10.00 21.53 -8.63
CA GLU A 157 -9.29 22.80 -8.73
C GLU A 157 -7.80 22.68 -8.35
N ALA A 158 -7.46 21.76 -7.41
CA ALA A 158 -6.09 21.49 -7.00
C ALA A 158 -5.34 20.53 -7.94
N GLY A 159 -5.99 20.00 -9.00
CA GLY A 159 -5.38 19.15 -10.01
C GLY A 159 -5.62 17.65 -9.83
N ALA A 160 -6.65 17.25 -9.09
CA ALA A 160 -7.06 15.85 -9.08
C ALA A 160 -7.56 15.41 -10.47
N GLU A 161 -7.25 14.18 -10.87
CA GLU A 161 -7.69 13.59 -12.13
C GLU A 161 -9.11 13.04 -12.02
N ASP A 162 -9.48 12.52 -10.86
CA ASP A 162 -10.77 11.89 -10.62
C ASP A 162 -11.13 11.90 -9.13
N VAL A 163 -12.43 11.94 -8.85
CA VAL A 163 -12.96 11.75 -7.49
C VAL A 163 -14.07 10.71 -7.54
N LYS A 164 -13.77 9.51 -7.04
CA LYS A 164 -14.73 8.42 -6.95
C LYS A 164 -15.52 8.51 -5.66
N VAL A 165 -16.83 8.47 -5.78
CA VAL A 165 -17.75 8.46 -4.65
C VAL A 165 -18.20 7.02 -4.40
N THR A 166 -17.89 6.50 -3.21
CA THR A 166 -18.37 5.20 -2.75
C THR A 166 -19.49 5.39 -1.71
N ASP A 167 -20.04 4.31 -1.19
CA ASP A 167 -21.05 4.40 -0.15
C ASP A 167 -20.52 5.04 1.14
N LYS A 168 -19.23 4.84 1.45
CA LYS A 168 -18.60 5.25 2.72
C LYS A 168 -17.50 6.29 2.57
N THR A 169 -16.91 6.44 1.38
CA THR A 169 -15.72 7.29 1.19
C THR A 169 -15.74 8.05 -0.12
N PHE A 170 -14.98 9.16 -0.15
CA PHE A 170 -14.50 9.78 -1.38
C PHE A 170 -13.07 9.30 -1.60
N GLU A 171 -12.74 8.90 -2.83
CA GLU A 171 -11.41 8.52 -3.27
C GLU A 171 -10.93 9.54 -4.31
N VAL A 172 -10.06 10.44 -3.87
CA VAL A 172 -9.46 11.46 -4.74
C VAL A 172 -8.20 10.87 -5.36
N ILE A 173 -8.16 10.85 -6.69
CA ILE A 173 -7.05 10.32 -7.48
C ILE A 173 -6.36 11.48 -8.20
N SER A 174 -5.04 11.55 -8.10
CA SER A 174 -4.23 12.57 -8.75
C SER A 174 -3.00 11.98 -9.44
N GLY A 175 -2.37 12.76 -10.29
CA GLY A 175 -0.99 12.48 -10.69
C GLY A 175 -0.05 12.53 -9.50
N THR A 176 1.14 11.93 -9.65
CA THR A 176 2.13 11.92 -8.56
C THR A 176 2.70 13.31 -8.27
N HIS A 177 2.69 14.21 -9.26
CA HIS A 177 3.19 15.59 -9.13
C HIS A 177 2.16 16.50 -8.43
N GLU A 178 0.88 16.30 -8.70
CA GLU A 178 -0.24 17.09 -8.17
C GLU A 178 -0.64 16.65 -6.77
N PHE A 179 -0.20 15.47 -6.32
CA PHE A 179 -0.60 14.86 -5.05
C PHE A 179 -0.46 15.78 -3.84
N GLU A 180 0.69 16.45 -3.69
CA GLU A 180 0.92 17.34 -2.53
C GLU A 180 0.06 18.61 -2.62
N ALA A 181 -0.24 19.11 -3.81
CA ALA A 181 -1.12 20.26 -4.00
C ALA A 181 -2.57 19.92 -3.59
N VAL A 182 -3.07 18.76 -4.05
CA VAL A 182 -4.40 18.26 -3.70
C VAL A 182 -4.52 18.01 -2.20
N LYS A 183 -3.54 17.33 -1.61
CA LYS A 183 -3.48 17.07 -0.16
C LYS A 183 -3.50 18.36 0.65
N LYS A 184 -2.72 19.36 0.23
CA LYS A 184 -2.68 20.67 0.88
C LYS A 184 -4.02 21.40 0.78
N ALA A 185 -4.66 21.43 -0.38
CA ALA A 185 -5.95 22.09 -0.57
C ALA A 185 -7.03 21.51 0.36
N LEU A 186 -7.08 20.18 0.50
CA LEU A 186 -8.01 19.50 1.41
C LEU A 186 -7.69 19.84 2.89
N ALA A 187 -6.41 19.86 3.25
CA ALA A 187 -5.99 20.20 4.61
C ALA A 187 -6.29 21.66 4.98
N ASP A 188 -6.04 22.61 4.07
CA ASP A 188 -6.35 24.05 4.26
C ASP A 188 -7.85 24.27 4.45
N ALA A 189 -8.69 23.44 3.80
CA ALA A 189 -10.15 23.43 3.98
C ALA A 189 -10.62 22.65 5.22
N LYS A 190 -9.69 22.12 6.04
CA LYS A 190 -9.94 21.32 7.25
C LYS A 190 -10.72 20.03 6.98
N ILE A 191 -10.51 19.42 5.81
CA ILE A 191 -11.07 18.12 5.48
C ILE A 191 -10.11 17.05 5.97
N GLU A 192 -10.57 16.23 6.92
CA GLU A 192 -9.80 15.12 7.45
C GLU A 192 -9.68 13.99 6.44
N THR A 193 -8.45 13.58 6.15
CA THR A 193 -8.16 12.43 5.27
C THR A 193 -7.87 11.20 6.11
N THR A 194 -8.39 10.06 5.70
CA THR A 194 -8.15 8.77 6.36
C THR A 194 -6.93 8.05 5.78
N LEU A 195 -6.60 8.34 4.53
CA LEU A 195 -5.43 7.86 3.82
C LEU A 195 -4.95 8.95 2.87
N ALA A 196 -3.65 9.15 2.76
CA ALA A 196 -3.04 9.99 1.74
C ALA A 196 -1.65 9.44 1.39
N GLU A 197 -1.54 8.80 0.23
CA GLU A 197 -0.28 8.18 -0.21
C GLU A 197 -0.15 8.15 -1.73
N ILE A 198 1.09 8.02 -2.20
CA ILE A 198 1.37 7.62 -3.59
C ILE A 198 1.41 6.10 -3.63
N THR A 199 0.59 5.51 -4.50
CA THR A 199 0.40 4.06 -4.59
C THR A 199 0.14 3.62 -6.03
N PHE A 200 0.10 2.31 -6.29
CA PHE A 200 -0.30 1.77 -7.57
C PHE A 200 -1.81 1.54 -7.59
N ILE A 201 -2.49 2.13 -8.56
CA ILE A 201 -3.94 1.97 -8.78
C ILE A 201 -4.15 1.15 -10.05
N PRO A 202 -4.97 0.09 -10.01
CA PRO A 202 -5.27 -0.71 -11.17
C PRO A 202 -6.15 0.06 -12.18
N GLN A 203 -5.89 -0.12 -13.46
CA GLN A 203 -6.68 0.46 -14.54
C GLN A 203 -8.10 -0.13 -14.61
N ASN A 204 -8.20 -1.44 -14.39
CA ASN A 204 -9.47 -2.17 -14.38
C ASN A 204 -9.56 -3.05 -13.14
N THR A 205 -10.78 -3.29 -12.67
CA THR A 205 -11.06 -4.18 -11.53
C THR A 205 -11.83 -5.40 -11.97
N ILE A 206 -11.66 -6.51 -11.24
CA ILE A 206 -12.38 -7.77 -11.42
C ILE A 206 -13.28 -7.96 -10.19
N ALA A 207 -14.60 -8.02 -10.42
CA ALA A 207 -15.56 -8.32 -9.37
C ALA A 207 -15.43 -9.79 -8.95
N LEU A 208 -15.34 -10.03 -7.64
CA LEU A 208 -15.19 -11.37 -7.09
C LEU A 208 -16.48 -11.84 -6.43
N GLU A 209 -16.82 -13.10 -6.70
CA GLU A 209 -17.86 -13.84 -5.98
C GLU A 209 -17.33 -14.32 -4.61
N GLU A 210 -18.24 -14.69 -3.70
CA GLU A 210 -17.97 -15.03 -2.30
C GLU A 210 -16.75 -15.94 -2.10
N LYS A 211 -16.68 -17.08 -2.80
CA LYS A 211 -15.58 -18.04 -2.68
C LYS A 211 -14.24 -17.46 -3.12
N SER A 212 -14.22 -16.79 -4.27
CA SER A 212 -12.99 -16.17 -4.78
C SER A 212 -12.58 -14.98 -3.94
N ALA A 213 -13.55 -14.23 -3.39
CA ALA A 213 -13.30 -13.13 -2.46
C ALA A 213 -12.64 -13.62 -1.17
N GLU A 214 -13.16 -14.67 -0.54
CA GLU A 214 -12.56 -15.29 0.65
C GLU A 214 -11.11 -15.73 0.40
N GLN A 215 -10.88 -16.44 -0.70
CA GLN A 215 -9.55 -16.91 -1.07
C GLN A 215 -8.59 -15.76 -1.37
N MET A 216 -9.08 -14.71 -2.05
CA MET A 216 -8.28 -13.53 -2.36
C MET A 216 -7.89 -12.77 -1.10
N LEU A 217 -8.79 -12.60 -0.15
CA LEU A 217 -8.50 -11.95 1.13
C LEU A 217 -7.44 -12.72 1.93
N LYS A 218 -7.49 -14.05 1.93
CA LYS A 218 -6.46 -14.90 2.55
C LYS A 218 -5.10 -14.73 1.86
N LEU A 219 -5.08 -14.67 0.53
CA LEU A 219 -3.86 -14.41 -0.24
C LEU A 219 -3.27 -13.04 0.13
N MET A 220 -4.11 -11.99 0.13
CA MET A 220 -3.68 -10.63 0.46
C MET A 220 -3.10 -10.54 1.89
N GLU A 221 -3.74 -11.19 2.85
CA GLU A 221 -3.26 -11.25 4.23
C GLU A 221 -1.92 -11.98 4.32
N ALA A 222 -1.80 -13.15 3.70
CA ALA A 222 -0.55 -13.92 3.70
C ALA A 222 0.61 -13.15 3.04
N MET A 223 0.34 -12.42 1.95
CA MET A 223 1.33 -11.58 1.29
C MET A 223 1.71 -10.37 2.16
N ASP A 224 0.74 -9.69 2.75
CA ASP A 224 0.99 -8.55 3.64
C ASP A 224 1.69 -8.98 4.95
N GLU A 225 1.55 -10.22 5.34
CA GLU A 225 2.27 -10.77 6.48
C GLU A 225 3.73 -11.13 6.19
N HIS A 226 4.13 -11.25 4.95
CA HIS A 226 5.51 -11.58 4.59
C HIS A 226 6.46 -10.40 4.87
N ASP A 227 7.60 -10.67 5.53
CA ASP A 227 8.52 -9.62 6.00
C ASP A 227 9.16 -8.82 4.86
N ASP A 228 9.40 -9.46 3.71
CA ASP A 228 10.04 -8.84 2.55
C ASP A 228 9.05 -8.08 1.65
N VAL A 229 7.73 -8.23 1.86
CA VAL A 229 6.70 -7.50 1.12
C VAL A 229 6.46 -6.14 1.77
N GLN A 230 6.67 -5.08 1.01
CA GLN A 230 6.40 -3.70 1.45
C GLN A 230 4.95 -3.32 1.22
N LYS A 231 4.46 -3.56 -0.01
CA LYS A 231 3.07 -3.28 -0.40
C LYS A 231 2.54 -4.39 -1.32
N VAL A 232 1.24 -4.62 -1.23
CA VAL A 232 0.49 -5.52 -2.10
C VAL A 232 -0.56 -4.71 -2.84
N HIS A 233 -0.55 -4.79 -4.16
CA HIS A 233 -1.54 -4.16 -5.02
C HIS A 233 -2.28 -5.25 -5.78
N ALA A 234 -3.60 -5.11 -5.88
CA ALA A 234 -4.42 -6.07 -6.61
C ALA A 234 -5.62 -5.37 -7.26
N ASN A 235 -6.11 -5.96 -8.35
CA ASN A 235 -7.20 -5.39 -9.13
C ASN A 235 -8.56 -6.04 -8.87
N PHE A 236 -8.78 -6.61 -7.69
CA PHE A 236 -10.09 -7.17 -7.33
C PHE A 236 -11.06 -6.09 -6.84
N ASP A 237 -12.34 -6.39 -6.98
CA ASP A 237 -13.44 -5.66 -6.35
C ASP A 237 -14.36 -6.66 -5.63
N ILE A 238 -14.81 -6.31 -4.43
CA ILE A 238 -15.71 -7.13 -3.61
C ILE A 238 -16.85 -6.23 -3.15
N SER A 239 -18.07 -6.58 -3.51
CA SER A 239 -19.26 -5.85 -3.07
C SER A 239 -19.47 -5.94 -1.55
N GLU A 240 -20.20 -4.96 -0.96
CA GLU A 240 -20.50 -4.99 0.48
C GLU A 240 -21.24 -6.26 0.89
N ASP A 241 -22.22 -6.71 0.10
CA ASP A 241 -22.97 -7.94 0.36
C ASP A 241 -22.07 -9.17 0.44
N VAL A 242 -21.07 -9.27 -0.45
CA VAL A 242 -20.09 -10.36 -0.45
C VAL A 242 -19.16 -10.23 0.77
N MET A 243 -18.76 -9.01 1.12
CA MET A 243 -17.93 -8.77 2.31
C MET A 243 -18.61 -9.17 3.60
N GLU A 244 -19.90 -8.85 3.75
CA GLU A 244 -20.69 -9.23 4.92
C GLU A 244 -20.80 -10.76 5.06
N LYS A 245 -21.03 -11.47 3.94
CA LYS A 245 -21.07 -12.93 3.93
C LYS A 245 -19.74 -13.57 4.29
N VAL A 246 -18.63 -13.07 3.73
CA VAL A 246 -17.28 -13.54 4.06
C VAL A 246 -16.93 -13.26 5.52
N ALA A 247 -17.31 -12.11 6.06
CA ALA A 247 -17.10 -11.79 7.46
C ALA A 247 -17.92 -12.68 8.40
N ALA A 248 -19.19 -12.99 8.04
CA ALA A 248 -20.05 -13.88 8.81
C ALA A 248 -19.56 -15.34 8.79
N ALA A 249 -18.93 -15.79 7.71
CA ALA A 249 -18.36 -17.14 7.61
C ALA A 249 -17.02 -17.31 8.34
N ALA A 250 -16.34 -16.21 8.68
CA ALA A 250 -15.02 -16.22 9.35
C ALA A 250 -15.11 -16.11 10.89
N GLY A 251 -16.30 -15.86 11.46
CA GLY A 251 -16.56 -15.79 12.92
C GLY A 251 -17.15 -17.08 13.44
#